data_d8080c86bf5eb6808398c3579c65d468
#
_entry.id   d8080c86bf5eb6808398c3579c65d468
#
_cell.length_a   1.000
_cell.length_b   1.000
_cell.length_c   1.000
_cell.angle_alpha   90.00
_cell.angle_beta   90.00
_cell.angle_gamma   90.00
#
_symmetry.space_group_name_H-M   'P 1'
#
loop_
_entity.id
_entity.type
_entity.pdbx_description
1 polymer ?
#
loop_
_entity_poly.entity_id
_entity_poly.type
_entity_poly.pdbx_seq_one_letter_code
_entity_poly.pdbx_strand_id
1 'polypeptide(L)' 'MRKGKIVYQPPERCYTNVNIEKTDHGYAVYRPGESKPFTFIPTSAVKQIEYRDD' A
#
# COMPACT_ATOMS: atom_id res chain seq x y z
N MET A 1 3.87 4.57 9.56
CA MET A 1 3.42 4.26 8.18
C MET A 1 3.35 5.54 7.37
N ARG A 2 3.36 5.41 6.07
CA ARG A 2 3.45 6.57 5.18
C ARG A 2 2.24 6.61 4.26
N LYS A 3 1.81 7.80 3.92
CA LYS A 3 0.68 8.00 3.02
C LYS A 3 1.17 8.01 1.58
N GLY A 4 0.40 7.41 0.69
CA GLY A 4 0.79 7.40 -0.71
C GLY A 4 -0.11 6.58 -1.61
N LYS A 5 0.49 6.17 -2.72
CA LYS A 5 -0.18 5.38 -3.75
C LYS A 5 0.61 4.11 -3.94
N ILE A 6 -0.09 2.99 -4.09
CA ILE A 6 0.54 1.71 -4.38
C ILE A 6 -0.14 1.07 -5.59
N VAL A 7 0.69 0.64 -6.55
CA VAL A 7 0.23 -0.06 -7.75
C VAL A 7 0.73 -1.49 -7.67
N TYR A 8 -0.15 -2.44 -7.92
CA TYR A 8 0.19 -3.85 -7.83
C TYR A 8 -0.50 -4.65 -8.92
N GLN A 9 -0.08 -5.88 -9.10
CA GLN A 9 -0.58 -6.76 -10.15
C GLN A 9 -0.40 -8.22 -9.74
N PRO A 10 -1.02 -9.23 -10.43
CA PRO A 10 -2.07 -9.16 -11.42
C PRO A 10 -3.46 -9.24 -10.78
N PRO A 11 -4.49 -8.66 -11.41
CA PRO A 11 -4.42 -7.69 -12.48
C PRO A 11 -3.95 -6.35 -11.97
N GLU A 12 -3.52 -5.46 -12.84
CA GLU A 12 -3.01 -4.17 -12.40
C GLU A 12 -4.09 -3.39 -11.68
N ARG A 13 -3.79 -3.01 -10.46
CA ARG A 13 -4.68 -2.26 -9.58
C ARG A 13 -3.88 -1.20 -8.85
N CYS A 14 -4.56 -0.16 -8.41
CA CYS A 14 -3.88 0.80 -7.56
C CYS A 14 -4.81 1.31 -6.47
N TYR A 15 -4.20 1.64 -5.33
CA TYR A 15 -4.87 2.37 -4.26
C TYR A 15 -4.17 3.70 -4.10
N THR A 16 -4.96 4.77 -4.07
CA THR A 16 -4.45 6.10 -3.85
C THR A 16 -4.93 6.61 -2.51
N ASN A 17 -4.18 7.54 -1.94
CA ASN A 17 -4.57 8.20 -0.70
C ASN A 17 -4.75 7.23 0.47
N VAL A 18 -3.87 6.24 0.52
CA VAL A 18 -3.89 5.21 1.57
C VAL A 18 -2.63 5.32 2.42
N ASN A 19 -2.69 4.74 3.61
CA ASN A 19 -1.51 4.61 4.46
C ASN A 19 -0.87 3.26 4.19
N ILE A 20 0.45 3.26 4.03
CA ILE A 20 1.19 2.07 3.63
C ILE A 20 2.25 1.78 4.68
N GLU A 21 2.25 0.55 5.18
CA GLU A 21 3.25 0.09 6.13
C GLU A 21 4.06 -1.03 5.51
N LYS A 22 5.38 -0.83 5.41
CA LYS A 22 6.26 -1.88 4.90
C LYS A 22 6.43 -2.96 5.95
N THR A 23 6.29 -4.22 5.54
CA THR A 23 6.50 -5.37 6.38
C THR A 23 7.59 -6.25 5.77
N ASP A 24 7.95 -7.34 6.47
CA ASP A 24 9.00 -8.24 5.99
C ASP A 24 8.63 -8.92 4.67
N HIS A 25 7.33 -9.09 4.42
CA HIS A 25 6.87 -9.85 3.26
C HIS A 25 6.12 -9.01 2.23
N GLY A 26 5.90 -7.75 2.51
CA GLY A 26 5.17 -6.89 1.59
C GLY A 26 4.72 -5.62 2.25
N TYR A 27 3.49 -5.21 1.93
CA TYR A 27 2.95 -3.92 2.37
C TYR A 27 1.54 -4.09 2.88
N ALA A 28 1.29 -3.58 4.08
CA ALA A 28 -0.06 -3.50 4.63
C ALA A 28 -0.65 -2.15 4.23
N VAL A 29 -1.88 -2.16 3.74
CA VAL A 29 -2.54 -0.96 3.23
C VAL A 29 -3.74 -0.64 4.11
N TYR A 30 -3.78 0.60 4.58
CA TYR A 30 -4.81 1.08 5.51
C TYR A 30 -5.60 2.20 4.86
N ARG A 31 -6.90 2.23 5.09
CA ARG A 31 -7.70 3.39 4.73
C ARG A 31 -7.43 4.51 5.73
N PRO A 32 -7.57 5.77 5.30
CA PRO A 32 -7.36 6.88 6.22
C PRO A 32 -8.23 6.75 7.48
N GLY A 33 -7.60 6.95 8.62
CA GLY A 33 -8.30 6.91 9.90
C GLY A 33 -8.53 5.51 10.48
N GLU A 34 -8.17 4.46 9.77
CA GLU A 34 -8.35 3.09 10.28
C GLU A 34 -7.08 2.56 10.89
N SER A 35 -7.24 1.79 11.96
CA SER A 35 -6.10 1.21 12.68
C SER A 35 -5.77 -0.20 12.21
N LYS A 36 -6.62 -0.79 11.38
CA LYS A 36 -6.39 -2.13 10.86
C LYS A 36 -6.26 -2.07 9.34
N PRO A 37 -5.35 -2.88 8.76
CA PRO A 37 -5.20 -2.89 7.30
C PRO A 37 -6.43 -3.53 6.66
N PHE A 38 -6.81 -3.01 5.49
CA PHE A 38 -7.87 -3.63 4.73
C PHE A 38 -7.35 -4.59 3.68
N THR A 39 -6.06 -4.54 3.37
CA THR A 39 -5.46 -5.48 2.45
C THR A 39 -3.95 -5.55 2.69
N PHE A 40 -3.35 -6.63 2.21
CA PHE A 40 -1.91 -6.84 2.26
C PHE A 40 -1.44 -7.20 0.86
N ILE A 41 -0.36 -6.57 0.40
CA ILE A 41 0.17 -6.80 -0.94
C ILE A 41 1.59 -7.32 -0.81
N PRO A 42 1.84 -8.57 -1.25
CA PRO A 42 3.20 -9.12 -1.16
C PRO A 42 4.17 -8.35 -2.04
N THR A 43 5.43 -8.32 -1.64
CA THR A 43 6.47 -7.59 -2.36
C THR A 43 6.52 -7.97 -3.84
N SER A 44 6.35 -9.26 -4.14
CA SER A 44 6.41 -9.74 -5.52
C SER A 44 5.29 -9.23 -6.40
N ALA A 45 4.19 -8.77 -5.80
CA ALA A 45 3.05 -8.25 -6.55
C ALA A 45 3.10 -6.74 -6.73
N VAL A 46 3.97 -6.05 -6.01
CA VAL A 46 4.04 -4.60 -6.08
C VAL A 46 4.77 -4.18 -7.34
N LYS A 47 4.14 -3.26 -8.09
CA LYS A 47 4.72 -2.70 -9.29
C LYS A 47 5.38 -1.35 -9.02
N GLN A 48 4.74 -0.52 -8.22
CA GLN A 48 5.23 0.83 -7.95
C GLN A 48 4.62 1.38 -6.68
N ILE A 49 5.40 2.13 -5.92
CA ILE A 49 4.91 2.86 -4.76
C ILE A 49 5.37 4.30 -4.87
N GLU A 50 4.46 5.21 -4.57
CA GLU A 50 4.72 6.63 -4.59
C GLU A 50 4.25 7.19 -3.26
N TYR A 51 5.19 7.62 -2.42
CA TYR A 51 4.85 8.19 -1.12
C TYR A 51 4.58 9.69 -1.24
N ARG A 52 3.62 10.16 -0.48
CA ARG A 52 3.22 11.55 -0.47
C ARG A 52 3.26 12.09 0.96
N ASP A 53 4.43 12.09 1.51
CA ASP A 53 4.66 12.64 2.85
C ASP A 53 4.83 14.15 2.73
N ASP A 54 3.91 14.84 3.26
CA ASP A 54 4.01 16.32 3.32
C ASP A 54 4.57 16.76 4.64
#